data_e8a75485942627bc1b24efd5a34212a0
#
_entry.id   e8a75485942627bc1b24efd5a34212a0
#
_cell.length_a   1.000
_cell.length_b   1.000
_cell.length_c   1.000
_cell.angle_alpha   90.00
_cell.angle_beta   90.00
_cell.angle_gamma   90.00
#
_symmetry.space_group_name_H-M   'P 1'
#
loop_
_entity.id
_entity.type
_entity.pdbx_description
1 polymer ?
#
loop_
_entity_poly.entity_id
_entity_poly.type
_entity_poly.pdbx_seq_one_letter_code
_entity_poly.pdbx_strand_id
1 'polypeptide(L)'
;STYVIYMSDNGSGGGGKRSGERGRLSGGKGSVWEGGIRSPMIIRGPGIPANSWCHERVVGYDLYPTYCQWAGVPMNRLPKGIEGGSLVSLLDDGRGTVQRVRDAMVFHFPHYQSGDGPHTAIFLDEYKLMKFYESGRYALFNISQDIAEQRDLAEQMPEKVRALDQLLVQYLSTVNAQMAVPNPDYDPMKEPSDRKGKRGNKMKKKSTKKAGKGRA
;
A
#
# COMPACT_ATOMS: atom_id res chain seq x y z
N SER A 1 -21.92 -21.31 11.42
CA SER A 1 -21.62 -19.87 11.50
C SER A 1 -20.53 -19.53 10.50
N THR A 2 -20.65 -18.39 9.81
CA THR A 2 -19.75 -18.01 8.74
C THR A 2 -19.28 -16.58 8.94
N TYR A 3 -17.95 -16.35 8.82
CA TYR A 3 -17.38 -15.02 8.67
C TYR A 3 -17.27 -14.68 7.19
N VAL A 4 -17.62 -13.46 6.82
CA VAL A 4 -17.51 -12.92 5.46
C VAL A 4 -16.60 -11.70 5.51
N ILE A 5 -15.56 -11.69 4.67
CA ILE A 5 -14.63 -10.58 4.54
C ILE A 5 -14.71 -10.08 3.10
N TYR A 6 -15.02 -8.80 2.94
CA TYR A 6 -14.92 -8.10 1.67
C TYR A 6 -13.74 -7.12 1.75
N MET A 7 -12.80 -7.23 0.84
CA MET A 7 -11.68 -6.31 0.72
C MET A 7 -11.18 -6.24 -0.74
N SER A 8 -10.53 -5.14 -1.08
CA SER A 8 -9.81 -5.05 -2.36
C SER A 8 -8.37 -5.52 -2.17
N ASP A 9 -7.76 -6.05 -3.22
CA ASP A 9 -6.38 -6.51 -3.26
C ASP A 9 -5.35 -5.37 -3.24
N ASN A 10 -5.76 -4.16 -3.64
CA ASN A 10 -4.92 -2.97 -3.72
C ASN A 10 -5.79 -1.71 -3.71
N GLY A 11 -5.14 -0.55 -3.66
CA GLY A 11 -5.82 0.74 -3.72
C GLY A 11 -6.43 1.07 -5.08
N SER A 12 -6.89 2.30 -5.25
CA SER A 12 -7.66 2.73 -6.42
C SER A 12 -6.89 2.58 -7.74
N GLY A 13 -7.60 2.20 -8.82
CA GLY A 13 -7.03 2.09 -10.16
C GLY A 13 -6.79 3.42 -10.89
N GLY A 14 -6.92 4.54 -10.22
CA GLY A 14 -6.74 5.89 -10.78
C GLY A 14 -5.28 6.25 -10.88
N GLY A 15 -4.68 6.09 -12.05
CA GLY A 15 -3.28 6.43 -12.29
C GLY A 15 -2.98 7.92 -12.11
N GLY A 16 -2.02 8.24 -11.26
CA GLY A 16 -1.03 9.28 -11.50
C GLY A 16 -1.39 10.74 -11.30
N LYS A 17 -2.55 11.12 -10.82
CA LYS A 17 -2.79 12.52 -10.42
C LYS A 17 -2.93 12.62 -8.91
N ARG A 18 -2.04 13.40 -8.30
CA ARG A 18 -2.22 13.87 -6.93
C ARG A 18 -3.63 14.44 -6.80
N SER A 19 -4.34 13.94 -5.83
CA SER A 19 -5.67 14.34 -5.36
C SER A 19 -6.42 15.44 -6.15
N GLY A 20 -7.61 15.18 -6.51
CA GLY A 20 -8.50 16.25 -6.97
C GLY A 20 -9.78 15.77 -7.64
N GLU A 21 -9.70 14.79 -8.53
CA GLU A 21 -10.87 14.49 -9.34
C GLU A 21 -11.52 13.10 -9.10
N ARG A 22 -10.85 12.18 -8.37
CA ARG A 22 -11.37 10.82 -8.18
C ARG A 22 -11.21 10.24 -6.77
N GLY A 23 -10.90 11.05 -5.78
CA GLY A 23 -10.78 10.61 -4.39
C GLY A 23 -9.90 11.54 -3.57
N ARG A 24 -10.02 11.46 -2.23
CA ARG A 24 -9.26 12.29 -1.29
C ARG A 24 -7.80 11.84 -1.10
N LEU A 25 -7.40 10.67 -1.65
CA LEU A 25 -6.10 10.05 -1.39
C LEU A 25 -5.12 10.29 -2.52
N SER A 26 -3.85 10.48 -2.19
CA SER A 26 -2.76 10.62 -3.15
C SER A 26 -2.38 9.28 -3.79
N GLY A 27 -1.88 9.32 -5.03
CA GLY A 27 -1.42 8.13 -5.75
C GLY A 27 -2.52 7.20 -6.21
N GLY A 28 -2.17 5.93 -6.38
CA GLY A 28 -3.06 4.86 -6.82
C GLY A 28 -2.30 3.55 -6.95
N LYS A 29 -2.95 2.52 -7.48
CA LYS A 29 -2.38 1.18 -7.69
C LYS A 29 -0.96 1.25 -8.26
N GLY A 30 -0.03 0.52 -7.64
CA GLY A 30 1.38 0.49 -8.03
C GLY A 30 2.23 1.56 -7.34
N SER A 31 1.73 2.18 -6.28
CA SER A 31 2.49 3.09 -5.44
C SER A 31 2.20 2.84 -3.96
N VAL A 32 3.05 3.35 -3.07
CA VAL A 32 2.83 3.27 -1.62
C VAL A 32 2.20 4.54 -1.03
N TRP A 33 1.70 5.46 -1.88
CA TRP A 33 0.80 6.53 -1.45
C TRP A 33 -0.50 5.94 -0.90
N GLU A 34 -1.21 6.69 -0.05
CA GLU A 34 -2.45 6.20 0.57
C GLU A 34 -3.47 5.69 -0.46
N GLY A 35 -3.62 6.35 -1.60
CA GLY A 35 -4.49 5.87 -2.67
C GLY A 35 -4.06 4.57 -3.33
N GLY A 36 -2.79 4.19 -3.20
CA GLY A 36 -2.24 2.94 -3.73
C GLY A 36 -2.37 1.74 -2.80
N ILE A 37 -2.33 1.99 -1.49
CA ILE A 37 -2.30 0.92 -0.47
C ILE A 37 -3.57 0.83 0.37
N ARG A 38 -4.37 1.91 0.48
CA ARG A 38 -5.66 1.82 1.16
C ARG A 38 -6.69 1.12 0.28
N SER A 39 -7.36 0.16 0.88
CA SER A 39 -8.48 -0.55 0.27
C SER A 39 -9.67 -0.63 1.23
N PRO A 40 -10.90 -0.65 0.72
CA PRO A 40 -12.07 -0.89 1.56
C PRO A 40 -11.98 -2.29 2.18
N MET A 41 -12.37 -2.40 3.45
CA MET A 41 -12.47 -3.66 4.15
C MET A 41 -13.74 -3.69 4.99
N ILE A 42 -14.52 -4.75 4.84
CA ILE A 42 -15.76 -4.99 5.60
C ILE A 42 -15.70 -6.42 6.10
N ILE A 43 -15.95 -6.60 7.40
CA ILE A 43 -16.01 -7.92 8.02
C ILE A 43 -17.37 -8.09 8.68
N ARG A 44 -18.01 -9.23 8.43
CA ARG A 44 -19.26 -9.62 9.03
C ARG A 44 -19.15 -11.06 9.54
N GLY A 45 -19.71 -11.32 10.71
CA GLY A 45 -19.77 -12.68 11.26
C GLY A 45 -20.33 -12.74 12.68
N PRO A 46 -20.33 -13.92 13.29
CA PRO A 46 -20.76 -14.10 14.68
C PRO A 46 -19.96 -13.22 15.63
N GLY A 47 -20.65 -12.56 16.56
CA GLY A 47 -20.04 -11.69 17.57
C GLY A 47 -19.64 -10.30 17.07
N ILE A 48 -19.73 -10.01 15.76
CA ILE A 48 -19.37 -8.69 15.22
C ILE A 48 -20.61 -7.80 15.22
N PRO A 49 -20.58 -6.65 15.92
CA PRO A 49 -21.71 -5.72 15.99
C PRO A 49 -22.04 -5.13 14.60
N ALA A 50 -23.34 -5.05 14.30
CA ALA A 50 -23.80 -4.38 13.09
C ALA A 50 -23.56 -2.86 13.18
N ASN A 51 -23.28 -2.21 12.03
CA ASN A 51 -23.04 -0.77 11.93
C ASN A 51 -21.88 -0.27 12.80
N SER A 52 -20.92 -1.13 13.13
CA SER A 52 -19.69 -0.76 13.83
C SER A 52 -18.63 -0.26 12.85
N TRP A 53 -17.74 0.61 13.34
CA TRP A 53 -16.62 1.17 12.60
C TRP A 53 -15.35 1.03 13.42
N CYS A 54 -14.26 0.70 12.75
CA CYS A 54 -12.93 0.67 13.33
C CYS A 54 -12.00 1.59 12.53
N HIS A 55 -11.26 2.44 13.23
CA HIS A 55 -10.30 3.37 12.64
C HIS A 55 -8.86 2.91 12.81
N GLU A 56 -8.65 1.76 13.46
CA GLU A 56 -7.32 1.17 13.59
C GLU A 56 -6.76 0.80 12.22
N ARG A 57 -5.45 1.02 12.06
CA ARG A 57 -4.74 0.68 10.82
C ARG A 57 -4.49 -0.82 10.79
N VAL A 58 -5.12 -1.51 9.84
CA VAL A 58 -4.99 -2.95 9.62
C VAL A 58 -4.39 -3.24 8.25
N VAL A 59 -3.78 -4.39 8.09
CA VAL A 59 -3.10 -4.78 6.85
C VAL A 59 -3.33 -6.26 6.55
N GLY A 60 -3.21 -6.66 5.28
CA GLY A 60 -3.60 -8.00 4.82
C GLY A 60 -2.96 -9.16 5.58
N TYR A 61 -1.74 -9.02 6.08
CA TYR A 61 -1.09 -10.08 6.84
C TYR A 61 -1.68 -10.28 8.26
N ASP A 62 -2.53 -9.37 8.77
CA ASP A 62 -3.27 -9.53 10.02
C ASP A 62 -4.39 -10.57 9.90
N LEU A 63 -4.82 -10.88 8.68
CA LEU A 63 -5.89 -11.84 8.44
C LEU A 63 -5.48 -13.28 8.80
N TYR A 64 -4.22 -13.65 8.57
CA TYR A 64 -3.77 -15.00 8.89
C TYR A 64 -3.90 -15.35 10.38
N PRO A 65 -3.33 -14.58 11.33
CA PRO A 65 -3.56 -14.83 12.76
C PRO A 65 -5.03 -14.71 13.16
N THR A 66 -5.81 -13.84 12.51
CA THR A 66 -7.26 -13.73 12.75
C THR A 66 -7.99 -15.03 12.38
N TYR A 67 -7.69 -15.60 11.21
CA TYR A 67 -8.28 -16.90 10.80
C TYR A 67 -7.89 -18.03 11.74
N CYS A 68 -6.62 -18.06 12.15
CA CYS A 68 -6.13 -19.05 13.11
C CYS A 68 -6.89 -18.95 14.44
N GLN A 69 -7.08 -17.76 14.96
CA GLN A 69 -7.84 -17.56 16.20
C GLN A 69 -9.31 -17.96 16.07
N TRP A 70 -9.98 -17.63 14.97
CA TRP A 70 -11.36 -18.08 14.71
C TRP A 70 -11.45 -19.60 14.55
N ALA A 71 -10.41 -20.24 14.05
CA ALA A 71 -10.32 -21.70 13.95
C ALA A 71 -9.94 -22.38 15.28
N GLY A 72 -9.75 -21.65 16.36
CA GLY A 72 -9.37 -22.18 17.67
C GLY A 72 -7.89 -22.57 17.77
N VAL A 73 -7.05 -22.12 16.85
CA VAL A 73 -5.59 -22.34 16.92
C VAL A 73 -4.97 -21.41 17.94
N PRO A 74 -4.29 -21.93 18.98
CA PRO A 74 -3.62 -21.08 19.95
C PRO A 74 -2.54 -20.20 19.30
N MET A 75 -2.52 -18.90 19.62
CA MET A 75 -1.61 -17.94 19.01
C MET A 75 -0.12 -18.30 19.21
N ASN A 76 0.22 -18.97 20.30
CA ASN A 76 1.58 -19.44 20.57
C ASN A 76 2.01 -20.65 19.71
N ARG A 77 1.10 -21.23 18.93
CA ARG A 77 1.38 -22.29 17.93
C ARG A 77 1.56 -21.77 16.52
N LEU A 78 1.40 -20.47 16.30
CA LEU A 78 1.65 -19.89 15.00
C LEU A 78 3.14 -20.02 14.63
N PRO A 79 3.47 -20.15 13.32
CA PRO A 79 4.84 -20.18 12.86
C PRO A 79 5.62 -18.95 13.33
N LYS A 80 6.90 -19.14 13.61
CA LYS A 80 7.81 -18.02 13.93
C LYS A 80 7.95 -17.13 12.71
N GLY A 81 8.05 -15.81 12.94
CA GLY A 81 8.24 -14.82 11.86
C GLY A 81 6.96 -14.26 11.28
N ILE A 82 5.78 -14.61 11.80
CA ILE A 82 4.54 -13.93 11.47
C ILE A 82 4.56 -12.52 12.07
N GLU A 83 4.35 -11.51 11.23
CA GLU A 83 4.35 -10.11 11.64
C GLU A 83 2.95 -9.60 11.99
N GLY A 84 1.90 -10.25 11.46
CA GLY A 84 0.51 -9.87 11.68
C GLY A 84 0.02 -10.12 13.09
N GLY A 85 -0.93 -9.30 13.53
CA GLY A 85 -1.70 -9.49 14.75
C GLY A 85 -3.15 -9.90 14.45
N SER A 86 -3.81 -10.57 15.41
CA SER A 86 -5.23 -10.90 15.24
C SER A 86 -6.11 -9.67 15.36
N LEU A 87 -7.12 -9.58 14.48
CA LEU A 87 -8.15 -8.54 14.50
C LEU A 87 -9.32 -8.86 15.44
N VAL A 88 -9.37 -10.04 16.06
CA VAL A 88 -10.53 -10.51 16.80
C VAL A 88 -10.94 -9.51 17.90
N SER A 89 -9.99 -8.98 18.66
CA SER A 89 -10.29 -7.97 19.69
C SER A 89 -10.87 -6.67 19.14
N LEU A 90 -10.48 -6.25 17.93
CA LEU A 90 -11.04 -5.06 17.27
C LEU A 90 -12.47 -5.30 16.78
N LEU A 91 -12.82 -6.55 16.48
CA LEU A 91 -14.12 -6.89 15.91
C LEU A 91 -15.24 -6.94 16.95
N ASP A 92 -14.89 -6.93 18.24
CA ASP A 92 -15.88 -6.93 19.32
C ASP A 92 -16.55 -5.55 19.49
N ASP A 93 -15.78 -4.46 19.44
CA ASP A 93 -16.30 -3.10 19.67
C ASP A 93 -15.69 -2.01 18.75
N GLY A 94 -14.79 -2.38 17.87
CA GLY A 94 -14.07 -1.46 16.97
C GLY A 94 -12.98 -0.64 17.64
N ARG A 95 -12.58 -0.99 18.88
CA ARG A 95 -11.63 -0.23 19.69
C ARG A 95 -10.37 -1.02 19.98
N GLY A 96 -9.29 -0.31 20.35
CA GLY A 96 -7.99 -0.89 20.68
C GLY A 96 -7.02 -0.87 19.51
N THR A 97 -5.97 -1.67 19.63
CA THR A 97 -4.89 -1.78 18.65
C THR A 97 -4.63 -3.22 18.29
N VAL A 98 -4.10 -3.45 17.09
CA VAL A 98 -3.64 -4.78 16.68
C VAL A 98 -2.28 -5.05 17.33
N GLN A 99 -2.20 -6.11 18.13
CA GLN A 99 -0.95 -6.53 18.75
C GLN A 99 -0.08 -7.26 17.73
N ARG A 100 0.92 -6.57 17.19
CA ARG A 100 1.92 -7.09 16.25
C ARG A 100 3.27 -7.26 16.92
N VAL A 101 4.15 -8.03 16.30
CA VAL A 101 5.55 -8.18 16.76
C VAL A 101 6.31 -6.84 16.66
N ARG A 102 5.88 -5.97 15.75
CA ARG A 102 6.43 -4.63 15.55
C ARG A 102 5.30 -3.62 15.44
N ASP A 103 5.49 -2.44 16.03
CA ASP A 103 4.54 -1.33 15.92
C ASP A 103 4.57 -0.70 14.51
N ALA A 104 5.75 -0.71 13.89
CA ALA A 104 5.92 -0.14 12.55
C ALA A 104 5.42 -1.09 11.45
N MET A 105 4.71 -0.53 10.47
CA MET A 105 4.33 -1.23 9.24
C MET A 105 5.15 -0.70 8.07
N VAL A 106 5.67 -1.61 7.22
CA VAL A 106 6.49 -1.26 6.07
C VAL A 106 5.85 -1.77 4.78
N PHE A 107 5.81 -0.88 3.78
CA PHE A 107 5.41 -1.19 2.42
C PHE A 107 6.62 -0.94 1.51
N HIS A 108 7.27 -2.01 1.07
CA HIS A 108 8.47 -1.94 0.24
C HIS A 108 8.12 -2.22 -1.22
N PHE A 109 8.42 -1.26 -2.10
CA PHE A 109 8.09 -1.35 -3.52
C PHE A 109 9.32 -1.00 -4.38
N PRO A 110 10.27 -1.95 -4.57
CA PRO A 110 11.52 -1.73 -5.29
C PRO A 110 11.37 -1.85 -6.82
N HIS A 111 10.28 -1.30 -7.39
CA HIS A 111 9.90 -1.49 -8.80
C HIS A 111 9.61 -0.18 -9.51
N TYR A 112 9.74 -0.20 -10.86
CA TYR A 112 9.42 0.91 -11.76
C TYR A 112 7.99 0.79 -12.33
N GLN A 113 6.98 0.63 -11.48
CA GLN A 113 5.61 0.52 -11.93
C GLN A 113 4.87 1.86 -11.97
N SER A 114 5.19 2.78 -11.08
CA SER A 114 4.67 4.14 -11.02
C SER A 114 5.72 5.16 -11.43
N GLY A 115 5.32 6.42 -11.62
CA GLY A 115 6.24 7.51 -11.93
C GLY A 115 7.21 7.88 -10.81
N ASP A 116 7.06 7.30 -9.62
CA ASP A 116 7.91 7.57 -8.45
C ASP A 116 9.18 6.68 -8.41
N GLY A 117 9.29 5.70 -9.34
CA GLY A 117 10.38 4.73 -9.30
C GLY A 117 10.33 3.82 -8.06
N PRO A 118 11.45 3.17 -7.70
CA PRO A 118 11.55 2.36 -6.49
C PRO A 118 11.41 3.21 -5.23
N HIS A 119 10.50 2.85 -4.34
CA HIS A 119 10.22 3.59 -3.12
C HIS A 119 9.67 2.69 -2.02
N THR A 120 9.74 3.18 -0.79
CA THR A 120 9.27 2.44 0.40
C THR A 120 8.57 3.40 1.35
N ALA A 121 7.55 2.93 2.05
CA ALA A 121 6.92 3.66 3.15
C ALA A 121 7.05 2.89 4.46
N ILE A 122 7.27 3.60 5.56
CA ILE A 122 7.15 3.11 6.93
C ILE A 122 6.13 3.94 7.68
N PHE A 123 5.25 3.26 8.38
CA PHE A 123 4.28 3.85 9.30
C PHE A 123 4.68 3.55 10.73
N LEU A 124 4.70 4.55 11.57
CA LEU A 124 4.83 4.41 13.02
C LEU A 124 4.00 5.51 13.69
N ASP A 125 3.16 5.14 14.61
CA ASP A 125 2.17 6.02 15.23
C ASP A 125 1.32 6.71 14.14
N GLU A 126 1.16 8.03 14.21
CA GLU A 126 0.44 8.81 13.21
C GLU A 126 1.27 9.21 11.99
N TYR A 127 2.59 8.90 11.97
CA TYR A 127 3.47 9.33 10.89
C TYR A 127 3.69 8.25 9.84
N LYS A 128 3.86 8.73 8.60
CA LYS A 128 4.29 7.95 7.45
C LYS A 128 5.50 8.63 6.83
N LEU A 129 6.62 7.92 6.78
CA LEU A 129 7.80 8.33 6.00
C LEU A 129 7.84 7.56 4.70
N MET A 130 8.03 8.27 3.59
CA MET A 130 8.34 7.69 2.29
C MET A 130 9.78 7.98 1.90
N LYS A 131 10.49 6.94 1.42
CA LYS A 131 11.86 7.03 0.89
C LYS A 131 11.86 6.68 -0.58
N PHE A 132 12.37 7.58 -1.43
CA PHE A 132 12.48 7.41 -2.87
C PHE A 132 13.94 7.14 -3.23
N TYR A 133 14.23 5.96 -3.74
CA TYR A 133 15.62 5.49 -3.87
C TYR A 133 16.42 6.18 -4.97
N GLU A 134 15.81 6.54 -6.11
CA GLU A 134 16.51 7.22 -7.20
C GLU A 134 16.89 8.65 -6.88
N SER A 135 15.96 9.40 -6.27
CA SER A 135 16.18 10.81 -5.94
C SER A 135 16.84 11.02 -4.58
N GLY A 136 16.88 9.98 -3.73
CA GLY A 136 17.26 10.10 -2.32
C GLY A 136 16.31 10.96 -1.48
N ARG A 137 15.17 11.37 -2.05
CA ARG A 137 14.19 12.23 -1.39
C ARG A 137 13.42 11.45 -0.31
N TYR A 138 13.08 12.16 0.74
CA TYR A 138 12.09 11.74 1.72
C TYR A 138 10.83 12.59 1.61
N ALA A 139 9.69 12.03 2.04
CA ALA A 139 8.47 12.76 2.30
C ALA A 139 7.86 12.24 3.60
N LEU A 140 7.48 13.13 4.50
CA LEU A 140 6.92 12.80 5.82
C LEU A 140 5.52 13.39 5.95
N PHE A 141 4.57 12.56 6.37
CA PHE A 141 3.18 12.97 6.55
C PHE A 141 2.66 12.57 7.93
N ASN A 142 1.81 13.40 8.51
CA ASN A 142 0.96 13.00 9.64
C ASN A 142 -0.37 12.51 9.08
N ILE A 143 -0.55 11.19 8.96
CA ILE A 143 -1.71 10.57 8.30
C ILE A 143 -3.00 10.73 9.09
N SER A 144 -2.94 10.96 10.40
CA SER A 144 -4.14 11.21 11.20
C SER A 144 -4.76 12.58 10.91
N GLN A 145 -3.94 13.55 10.50
CA GLN A 145 -4.38 14.92 10.18
C GLN A 145 -4.46 15.19 8.68
N ASP A 146 -3.65 14.49 7.89
CA ASP A 146 -3.49 14.68 6.46
C ASP A 146 -3.46 13.34 5.71
N ILE A 147 -4.60 12.67 5.68
CA ILE A 147 -4.76 11.40 4.96
C ILE A 147 -4.54 11.53 3.45
N ALA A 148 -4.64 12.75 2.94
CA ALA A 148 -4.46 13.07 1.52
C ALA A 148 -2.99 13.34 1.15
N GLU A 149 -2.07 13.33 2.13
CA GLU A 149 -0.63 13.51 1.92
C GLU A 149 -0.29 14.82 1.16
N GLN A 150 -0.98 15.91 1.55
CA GLN A 150 -0.83 17.22 0.92
C GLN A 150 0.31 18.03 1.52
N ARG A 151 0.62 17.82 2.80
CA ARG A 151 1.60 18.59 3.55
C ARG A 151 2.80 17.73 3.91
N ASP A 152 3.88 17.87 3.13
CA ASP A 152 5.17 17.25 3.44
C ASP A 152 5.83 17.95 4.62
N LEU A 153 6.14 17.19 5.67
CA LEU A 153 6.76 17.65 6.91
C LEU A 153 8.26 17.34 6.99
N ALA A 154 8.85 16.73 5.93
CA ALA A 154 10.22 16.23 5.98
C ALA A 154 11.25 17.32 6.36
N GLU A 155 11.13 18.51 5.80
CA GLU A 155 12.02 19.63 6.11
C GLU A 155 11.78 20.23 7.50
N GLN A 156 10.53 20.16 8.00
CA GLN A 156 10.15 20.70 9.30
C GLN A 156 10.52 19.76 10.45
N MET A 157 10.65 18.46 10.19
CA MET A 157 10.86 17.41 11.21
C MET A 157 12.04 16.48 10.85
N PRO A 158 13.25 16.99 10.63
CA PRO A 158 14.39 16.20 10.16
C PRO A 158 14.80 15.09 11.17
N GLU A 159 14.60 15.30 12.46
CA GLU A 159 14.87 14.28 13.48
C GLU A 159 13.90 13.10 13.36
N LYS A 160 12.60 13.35 13.10
CA LYS A 160 11.60 12.31 12.88
C LYS A 160 11.92 11.52 11.60
N VAL A 161 12.34 12.20 10.53
CA VAL A 161 12.79 11.55 9.29
C VAL A 161 13.95 10.61 9.57
N ARG A 162 14.99 11.07 10.28
CA ARG A 162 16.15 10.22 10.64
C ARG A 162 15.75 9.01 11.47
N ALA A 163 14.93 9.20 12.50
CA ALA A 163 14.49 8.11 13.36
C ALA A 163 13.69 7.03 12.58
N LEU A 164 12.75 7.47 11.73
CA LEU A 164 11.95 6.55 10.92
C LEU A 164 12.80 5.85 9.83
N ASP A 165 13.75 6.55 9.21
CA ASP A 165 14.65 5.95 8.22
C ASP A 165 15.56 4.89 8.85
N GLN A 166 16.08 5.13 10.07
CA GLN A 166 16.85 4.13 10.80
C GLN A 166 16.04 2.85 11.06
N LEU A 167 14.79 2.99 11.52
CA LEU A 167 13.90 1.86 11.72
C LEU A 167 13.60 1.14 10.41
N LEU A 168 13.37 1.88 9.33
CA LEU A 168 13.14 1.34 8.00
C LEU A 168 14.34 0.52 7.51
N VAL A 169 15.55 1.07 7.59
CA VAL A 169 16.78 0.40 7.15
C VAL A 169 17.01 -0.87 7.97
N GLN A 170 16.82 -0.81 9.29
CA GLN A 170 16.93 -1.98 10.17
C GLN A 170 15.92 -3.05 9.79
N TYR A 171 14.66 -2.68 9.54
CA TYR A 171 13.62 -3.62 9.12
C TYR A 171 13.98 -4.30 7.81
N LEU A 172 14.30 -3.54 6.77
CA LEU A 172 14.65 -4.07 5.44
C LEU A 172 15.84 -5.03 5.51
N SER A 173 16.85 -4.72 6.34
CA SER A 173 17.97 -5.62 6.60
C SER A 173 17.55 -6.91 7.31
N THR A 174 16.68 -6.80 8.32
CA THR A 174 16.21 -7.98 9.10
C THR A 174 15.45 -8.98 8.23
N VAL A 175 14.67 -8.49 7.26
CA VAL A 175 13.87 -9.33 6.34
C VAL A 175 14.62 -9.68 5.07
N ASN A 176 15.89 -9.30 4.93
CA ASN A 176 16.70 -9.46 3.73
C ASN A 176 15.94 -8.96 2.47
N ALA A 177 15.38 -7.74 2.57
CA ALA A 177 14.55 -7.17 1.52
C ALA A 177 15.34 -7.02 0.21
N GLN A 178 14.70 -7.39 -0.90
CA GLN A 178 15.27 -7.21 -2.22
C GLN A 178 15.27 -5.73 -2.60
N MET A 179 16.45 -5.17 -2.89
CA MET A 179 16.60 -3.77 -3.26
C MET A 179 16.73 -3.61 -4.77
N ALA A 180 16.25 -2.48 -5.29
CA ALA A 180 16.54 -2.09 -6.66
C ALA A 180 18.05 -1.86 -6.81
N VAL A 181 18.65 -2.42 -7.87
CA VAL A 181 20.04 -2.21 -8.22
C VAL A 181 20.13 -1.42 -9.53
N PRO A 182 21.17 -0.60 -9.72
CA PRO A 182 21.40 0.09 -10.99
C PRO A 182 21.46 -0.91 -12.14
N ASN A 183 20.81 -0.59 -13.25
CA ASN A 183 20.92 -1.39 -14.46
C ASN A 183 22.26 -1.05 -15.17
N PRO A 184 23.22 -1.98 -15.28
CA PRO A 184 24.50 -1.71 -15.93
C PRO A 184 24.36 -1.42 -17.43
N ASP A 185 23.28 -1.88 -18.06
CA ASP A 185 22.99 -1.68 -19.49
C ASP A 185 22.11 -0.43 -19.74
N TYR A 186 21.88 0.39 -18.70
CA TYR A 186 21.08 1.59 -18.86
C TYR A 186 21.81 2.65 -19.70
N ASP A 187 21.22 3.00 -20.82
CA ASP A 187 21.68 4.06 -21.70
C ASP A 187 20.70 5.24 -21.65
N PRO A 188 21.07 6.38 -21.05
CA PRO A 188 20.19 7.53 -20.93
C PRO A 188 19.83 8.18 -22.28
N MET A 189 20.58 7.88 -23.36
CA MET A 189 20.31 8.37 -24.70
C MET A 189 19.32 7.47 -25.47
N LYS A 190 19.11 6.25 -25.02
CA LYS A 190 18.03 5.40 -25.53
C LYS A 190 16.75 5.72 -24.79
N GLU A 191 15.97 6.67 -25.33
CA GLU A 191 14.61 6.87 -24.83
C GLU A 191 13.88 5.52 -24.74
N PRO A 192 13.05 5.29 -23.72
CA PRO A 192 12.17 4.14 -23.69
C PRO A 192 11.18 4.27 -24.84
N SER A 193 11.64 3.95 -26.07
CA SER A 193 10.79 3.84 -27.24
C SER A 193 9.76 2.77 -26.92
N ASP A 194 8.50 3.11 -27.04
CA ASP A 194 7.42 2.19 -27.29
C ASP A 194 6.56 1.61 -26.15
N ARG A 195 6.45 2.23 -25.00
CA ARG A 195 5.24 1.93 -24.20
C ARG A 195 3.98 2.70 -24.68
N LYS A 196 4.14 3.84 -25.36
CA LYS A 196 3.01 4.60 -25.93
C LYS A 196 2.51 4.05 -27.27
N GLY A 197 3.38 3.43 -28.09
CA GLY A 197 3.00 2.96 -29.43
C GLY A 197 2.07 1.73 -29.46
N LYS A 198 2.23 0.78 -28.54
CA LYS A 198 1.41 -0.45 -28.56
C LYS A 198 -0.03 -0.27 -28.09
N ARG A 199 -0.32 0.72 -27.24
CA ARG A 199 -1.71 1.02 -26.82
C ARG A 199 -2.48 1.82 -27.88
N GLY A 200 -1.85 2.74 -28.60
CA GLY A 200 -2.47 3.55 -29.65
C GLY A 200 -2.88 2.74 -30.89
N ASN A 201 -2.08 1.76 -31.31
CA ASN A 201 -2.37 0.92 -32.47
C ASN A 201 -3.47 -0.16 -32.23
N LYS A 202 -3.66 -0.59 -30.98
CA LYS A 202 -4.79 -1.50 -30.66
C LYS A 202 -6.15 -0.80 -30.66
N MET A 203 -6.20 0.50 -30.36
CA MET A 203 -7.45 1.28 -30.43
C MET A 203 -7.79 1.66 -31.87
N LYS A 204 -6.81 2.03 -32.71
CA LYS A 204 -7.06 2.33 -34.13
C LYS A 204 -7.51 1.09 -34.94
N LYS A 205 -6.96 -0.10 -34.65
CA LYS A 205 -7.41 -1.34 -35.30
C LYS A 205 -8.82 -1.81 -34.88
N LYS A 206 -9.32 -1.41 -33.71
CA LYS A 206 -10.70 -1.71 -33.29
C LYS A 206 -11.73 -0.75 -33.88
N SER A 207 -11.39 0.51 -34.16
CA SER A 207 -12.30 1.48 -34.76
C SER A 207 -12.50 1.25 -36.27
N THR A 208 -11.45 0.82 -37.00
CA THR A 208 -11.55 0.51 -38.43
C THR A 208 -12.28 -0.82 -38.72
N LYS A 209 -12.29 -1.80 -37.77
CA LYS A 209 -13.06 -3.02 -37.94
C LYS A 209 -14.56 -2.85 -37.64
N LYS A 210 -14.99 -1.79 -36.96
CA LYS A 210 -16.42 -1.49 -36.71
C LYS A 210 -17.06 -0.68 -37.82
N ALA A 211 -16.28 0.04 -38.64
CA ALA A 211 -16.80 0.84 -39.76
C ALA A 211 -17.03 0.00 -41.05
N GLY A 212 -16.52 -1.24 -41.13
CA GLY A 212 -16.62 -2.07 -42.33
C GLY A 212 -17.76 -3.13 -42.33
N LYS A 213 -18.64 -3.15 -41.31
CA LYS A 213 -19.73 -4.15 -41.21
C LYS A 213 -21.15 -3.56 -41.26
N GLY A 214 -21.32 -2.39 -41.86
CA GLY A 214 -22.60 -1.75 -41.93
C GLY A 214 -22.96 -1.26 -43.34
N ARG A 215 -22.88 -2.17 -44.36
CA ARG A 215 -23.52 -2.00 -45.67
C ARG A 215 -23.48 -3.31 -46.44
N ALA A 216 -24.50 -4.06 -46.32
CA ALA A 216 -25.07 -5.00 -47.29
C ALA A 216 -26.44 -5.43 -46.76
#